data_0d5c6b6c3a63953454c3641ee2ce2c39
#
_entry.id   0d5c6b6c3a63953454c3641ee2ce2c39
#
_cell.length_a   1.000
_cell.length_b   1.000
_cell.length_c   1.000
_cell.angle_alpha   90.00
_cell.angle_beta   90.00
_cell.angle_gamma   90.00
#
_symmetry.space_group_name_H-M   'P 1'
#
loop_
_entity.id
_entity.type
_entity.pdbx_description
1 polymer ?
#
loop_
_entity_poly.entity_id
_entity_poly.type
_entity_poly.pdbx_seq_one_letter_code
_entity_poly.pdbx_strand_id
1 'polypeptide(L)'
;GDGNFVGKAGNAVYYPEDGTAVDFIAYYPYDEQVTDHTQYVLDVTDQSRQQDIDLMAAVNLTGRTATSPTGNLQFRHLLAKLVLNLSSADGSSLTGIKATVQPLISKATIDLSKESDNIELGNEKKAVSMCVNKECTQADAVLIPQSFEGKLKITLSINGKDKEIETNVAGNIEAGVRYTLNLKISNTGGDTTVDPEAPKYAKWFETPVITKAQMENHDLMYVTHNTKQKYKGTARPDM
;
A
#
# COMPACT_ATOMS: atom_id res chain seq x y z
N GLY A 1 -14.57 10.62 6.72
CA GLY A 1 -14.10 11.22 7.99
C GLY A 1 -13.67 12.64 7.73
N ASP A 2 -13.65 13.47 8.78
CA ASP A 2 -13.22 14.88 8.74
C ASP A 2 -11.69 15.04 8.87
N GLY A 3 -10.95 13.92 8.91
CA GLY A 3 -9.50 13.89 9.07
C GLY A 3 -9.01 14.18 10.49
N ASN A 4 -9.91 14.34 11.46
CA ASN A 4 -9.53 14.57 12.85
C ASN A 4 -9.33 13.24 13.58
N PHE A 5 -8.23 13.14 14.30
CA PHE A 5 -7.89 12.00 15.13
C PHE A 5 -8.04 12.41 16.60
N VAL A 6 -8.78 11.62 17.35
CA VAL A 6 -8.94 11.79 18.80
C VAL A 6 -8.46 10.53 19.51
N GLY A 7 -7.83 10.72 20.67
CA GLY A 7 -7.43 9.58 21.50
C GLY A 7 -8.65 8.73 21.89
N LYS A 8 -8.49 7.40 21.90
CA LYS A 8 -9.53 6.52 22.42
C LYS A 8 -9.71 6.72 23.90
N ALA A 9 -10.95 6.72 24.35
CA ALA A 9 -11.27 6.73 25.79
C ALA A 9 -10.54 5.59 26.52
N GLY A 10 -9.79 5.92 27.55
CA GLY A 10 -8.96 4.99 28.32
C GLY A 10 -7.53 4.81 27.80
N ASN A 11 -7.17 5.34 26.63
CA ASN A 11 -5.83 5.28 26.04
C ASN A 11 -5.21 6.68 25.87
N ALA A 12 -5.44 7.57 26.83
CA ALA A 12 -4.83 8.90 26.79
C ALA A 12 -3.30 8.79 26.83
N VAL A 13 -2.63 9.43 25.89
CA VAL A 13 -1.18 9.59 25.86
C VAL A 13 -0.85 11.01 26.26
N TYR A 14 0.01 11.17 27.26
CA TYR A 14 0.41 12.47 27.77
C TYR A 14 1.82 12.80 27.33
N TYR A 15 2.09 14.09 27.13
CA TYR A 15 3.45 14.55 26.92
C TYR A 15 4.28 14.37 28.21
N PRO A 16 5.60 14.14 28.07
CA PRO A 16 6.48 14.05 29.24
C PRO A 16 6.43 15.33 30.09
N GLU A 17 6.36 15.18 31.41
CA GLU A 17 6.29 16.31 32.37
C GLU A 17 7.59 17.12 32.40
N ASP A 18 8.72 16.49 32.03
CA ASP A 18 10.04 17.13 31.96
C ASP A 18 10.23 18.02 30.71
N GLY A 19 9.18 18.12 29.87
CA GLY A 19 9.22 18.89 28.61
C GLY A 19 9.98 18.23 27.48
N THR A 20 10.39 16.98 27.63
CA THR A 20 11.06 16.21 26.57
C THR A 20 10.15 16.13 25.35
N ALA A 21 10.69 16.44 24.17
CA ALA A 21 9.96 16.37 22.91
C ALA A 21 9.71 14.92 22.49
N VAL A 22 8.58 14.69 21.82
CA VAL A 22 8.19 13.40 21.25
C VAL A 22 7.96 13.50 19.76
N ASP A 23 8.27 12.40 19.07
CA ASP A 23 8.01 12.22 17.65
C ASP A 23 6.84 11.25 17.47
N PHE A 24 5.98 11.52 16.48
CA PHE A 24 4.83 10.68 16.19
C PHE A 24 5.06 9.89 14.91
N ILE A 25 4.83 8.60 15.00
CA ILE A 25 4.74 7.68 13.87
C ILE A 25 3.31 7.22 13.77
N ALA A 26 2.69 7.43 12.62
CA ALA A 26 1.36 6.93 12.33
C ALA A 26 1.41 6.03 11.10
N TYR A 27 0.66 4.95 11.09
CA TYR A 27 0.59 4.05 9.95
C TYR A 27 -0.80 3.43 9.80
N TYR A 28 -1.09 2.97 8.61
CA TYR A 28 -2.31 2.25 8.22
C TYR A 28 -1.93 1.18 7.19
N PRO A 29 -2.53 -0.02 7.21
CA PRO A 29 -3.53 -0.50 8.18
C PRO A 29 -2.91 -0.82 9.55
N TYR A 30 -3.73 -0.75 10.58
CA TYR A 30 -3.32 -1.18 11.92
C TYR A 30 -3.19 -2.70 11.98
N ASP A 31 -2.10 -3.18 12.58
CA ASP A 31 -1.88 -4.59 12.88
C ASP A 31 -1.46 -4.71 14.35
N GLU A 32 -2.26 -5.43 15.15
CA GLU A 32 -2.01 -5.66 16.57
C GLU A 32 -0.77 -6.51 16.85
N GLN A 33 -0.28 -7.24 15.85
CA GLN A 33 0.91 -8.07 15.94
C GLN A 33 2.20 -7.25 15.80
N VAL A 34 2.12 -6.03 15.31
CA VAL A 34 3.25 -5.13 15.18
C VAL A 34 3.64 -4.56 16.54
N THR A 35 4.60 -5.18 17.18
CA THR A 35 5.15 -4.74 18.47
C THR A 35 6.39 -3.87 18.32
N ASP A 36 7.03 -3.88 17.16
CA ASP A 36 8.19 -3.09 16.79
C ASP A 36 7.94 -2.42 15.43
N HIS A 37 7.75 -1.09 15.46
CA HIS A 37 7.49 -0.29 14.27
C HIS A 37 8.68 -0.22 13.29
N THR A 38 9.88 -0.65 13.71
CA THR A 38 11.07 -0.76 12.84
C THR A 38 11.12 -2.10 12.11
N GLN A 39 10.23 -3.04 12.42
CA GLN A 39 10.19 -4.41 11.91
C GLN A 39 8.78 -4.79 11.41
N TYR A 40 8.12 -3.88 10.69
CA TYR A 40 6.83 -4.19 10.09
C TYR A 40 7.01 -5.19 8.93
N VAL A 41 6.50 -6.41 9.09
CA VAL A 41 6.57 -7.45 8.05
C VAL A 41 5.38 -7.33 7.11
N LEU A 42 5.66 -7.14 5.84
CA LEU A 42 4.66 -7.02 4.78
C LEU A 42 4.70 -8.22 3.83
N ASP A 43 3.53 -8.74 3.47
CA ASP A 43 3.35 -9.75 2.41
C ASP A 43 2.23 -9.30 1.46
N VAL A 44 2.57 -9.06 0.19
CA VAL A 44 1.63 -8.61 -0.84
C VAL A 44 1.18 -9.74 -1.78
N THR A 45 1.37 -11.00 -1.42
CA THR A 45 0.96 -12.15 -2.26
C THR A 45 -0.55 -12.27 -2.40
N ASP A 46 -1.30 -11.97 -1.36
CA ASP A 46 -2.77 -11.98 -1.40
C ASP A 46 -3.32 -10.59 -1.73
N GLN A 47 -3.85 -10.44 -2.93
CA GLN A 47 -4.43 -9.19 -3.43
C GLN A 47 -5.95 -9.09 -3.22
N SER A 48 -6.57 -10.07 -2.59
CA SER A 48 -8.04 -10.14 -2.42
C SER A 48 -8.60 -9.01 -1.55
N ARG A 49 -7.78 -8.51 -0.63
CA ARG A 49 -8.11 -7.42 0.29
C ARG A 49 -6.99 -6.37 0.30
N GLN A 50 -6.89 -5.62 -0.78
CA GLN A 50 -5.80 -4.65 -0.96
C GLN A 50 -5.73 -3.58 0.14
N GLN A 51 -6.87 -3.21 0.74
CA GLN A 51 -6.89 -2.29 1.87
C GLN A 51 -6.11 -2.79 3.10
N ASP A 52 -5.88 -4.10 3.22
CA ASP A 52 -5.17 -4.69 4.36
C ASP A 52 -3.64 -4.74 4.12
N ILE A 53 -3.22 -4.53 2.87
CA ILE A 53 -1.80 -4.55 2.47
C ILE A 53 -1.30 -3.19 1.94
N ASP A 54 -2.20 -2.24 1.70
CA ASP A 54 -1.86 -0.89 1.23
C ASP A 54 -1.30 -0.05 2.37
N LEU A 55 -0.03 -0.27 2.68
CA LEU A 55 0.65 0.36 3.81
C LEU A 55 0.93 1.83 3.55
N MET A 56 0.43 2.67 4.46
CA MET A 56 0.69 4.10 4.51
C MET A 56 1.36 4.47 5.83
N ALA A 57 2.24 5.47 5.81
CA ALA A 57 2.84 6.01 7.02
C ALA A 57 2.96 7.52 6.98
N ALA A 58 3.00 8.12 8.18
CA ALA A 58 3.30 9.52 8.42
C ALA A 58 4.29 9.63 9.58
N VAL A 59 5.44 10.27 9.32
CA VAL A 59 6.53 10.49 10.29
C VAL A 59 6.89 11.97 10.40
N ASN A 60 6.02 12.83 9.89
CA ASN A 60 6.29 14.27 9.75
C ASN A 60 6.06 15.08 11.04
N LEU A 61 5.50 14.50 12.08
CA LEU A 61 5.29 15.18 13.36
C LEU A 61 6.43 14.86 14.32
N THR A 62 7.45 15.70 14.33
CA THR A 62 8.62 15.58 15.19
C THR A 62 8.72 16.74 16.19
N GLY A 63 9.42 16.52 17.28
CA GLY A 63 9.74 17.55 18.28
C GLY A 63 8.52 18.13 19.00
N ARG A 64 7.46 17.38 19.19
CA ARG A 64 6.22 17.86 19.82
C ARG A 64 6.32 17.86 21.34
N THR A 65 5.74 18.89 21.96
CA THR A 65 5.72 19.05 23.41
C THR A 65 4.32 19.44 23.86
N ALA A 66 4.07 19.44 25.17
CA ALA A 66 2.80 19.89 25.74
C ALA A 66 2.43 21.34 25.37
N THR A 67 3.41 22.19 25.07
CA THR A 67 3.19 23.58 24.63
C THR A 67 2.94 23.72 23.13
N SER A 68 3.23 22.66 22.32
CA SER A 68 2.95 22.61 20.89
C SER A 68 2.36 21.24 20.50
N PRO A 69 1.16 20.91 21.03
CA PRO A 69 0.64 19.54 21.00
C PRO A 69 0.00 19.13 19.68
N THR A 70 -0.41 20.11 18.86
CA THR A 70 -1.18 19.84 17.64
C THR A 70 -0.30 19.80 16.39
N GLY A 71 -0.73 19.02 15.40
CA GLY A 71 -0.07 18.98 14.10
C GLY A 71 -0.88 18.13 13.12
N ASN A 72 -0.54 18.26 11.84
CA ASN A 72 -1.16 17.50 10.77
C ASN A 72 -0.28 16.33 10.36
N LEU A 73 -0.82 15.12 10.39
CA LEU A 73 -0.17 13.93 9.86
C LEU A 73 -0.29 13.93 8.33
N GLN A 74 0.84 13.73 7.65
CA GLN A 74 0.92 13.62 6.20
C GLN A 74 1.22 12.18 5.82
N PHE A 75 0.17 11.41 5.57
CA PHE A 75 0.31 10.02 5.13
C PHE A 75 0.80 9.94 3.70
N ARG A 76 1.65 8.96 3.43
CA ARG A 76 2.10 8.57 2.10
C ARG A 76 2.00 7.06 1.94
N HIS A 77 1.67 6.60 0.74
CA HIS A 77 1.77 5.19 0.41
C HIS A 77 3.25 4.77 0.37
N LEU A 78 3.57 3.69 1.04
CA LEU A 78 4.92 3.09 1.03
C LEU A 78 5.09 2.09 -0.12
N LEU A 79 3.99 1.72 -0.76
CA LEU A 79 3.93 0.76 -1.85
C LEU A 79 3.60 1.46 -3.18
N ALA A 80 3.63 0.69 -4.26
CA ALA A 80 3.17 1.12 -5.58
C ALA A 80 1.84 0.48 -5.94
N LYS A 81 1.04 1.15 -6.76
CA LYS A 81 -0.19 0.58 -7.33
C LYS A 81 -0.05 0.42 -8.84
N LEU A 82 -0.27 -0.80 -9.32
CA LEU A 82 -0.37 -1.10 -10.74
C LEU A 82 -1.84 -1.28 -11.12
N VAL A 83 -2.31 -0.55 -12.12
CA VAL A 83 -3.68 -0.58 -12.62
C VAL A 83 -3.68 -0.89 -14.10
N LEU A 84 -4.43 -1.88 -14.51
CA LEU A 84 -4.72 -2.20 -15.91
C LEU A 84 -6.17 -1.81 -16.20
N ASN A 85 -6.38 -0.89 -17.11
CA ASN A 85 -7.69 -0.65 -17.71
C ASN A 85 -7.85 -1.60 -18.90
N LEU A 86 -8.86 -2.46 -18.85
CA LEU A 86 -9.09 -3.51 -19.83
C LEU A 86 -10.26 -3.13 -20.71
N SER A 87 -10.09 -3.21 -22.01
CA SER A 87 -11.16 -2.97 -22.99
C SER A 87 -11.11 -4.01 -24.10
N SER A 88 -12.28 -4.40 -24.61
CA SER A 88 -12.35 -5.24 -25.80
C SER A 88 -12.19 -4.40 -27.05
N ALA A 89 -11.31 -4.81 -27.98
CA ALA A 89 -11.11 -4.15 -29.25
C ALA A 89 -12.10 -4.62 -30.34
N ASP A 90 -12.66 -5.82 -30.18
CA ASP A 90 -13.52 -6.49 -31.15
C ASP A 90 -14.94 -6.77 -30.61
N GLY A 91 -15.27 -6.27 -29.41
CA GLY A 91 -16.53 -6.53 -28.76
C GLY A 91 -16.65 -7.91 -28.11
N SER A 92 -15.58 -8.71 -28.11
CA SER A 92 -15.56 -10.00 -27.41
C SER A 92 -15.68 -9.83 -25.91
N SER A 93 -16.28 -10.81 -25.22
CA SER A 93 -16.40 -10.79 -23.77
C SER A 93 -15.04 -11.01 -23.10
N LEU A 94 -14.72 -10.20 -22.11
CA LEU A 94 -13.57 -10.36 -21.23
C LEU A 94 -13.91 -11.12 -19.93
N THR A 95 -15.12 -11.67 -19.84
CA THR A 95 -15.56 -12.40 -18.64
C THR A 95 -14.58 -13.53 -18.30
N GLY A 96 -14.18 -13.60 -17.02
CA GLY A 96 -13.25 -14.62 -16.55
C GLY A 96 -11.77 -14.36 -16.86
N ILE A 97 -11.44 -13.16 -17.38
CA ILE A 97 -10.05 -12.74 -17.53
C ILE A 97 -9.31 -12.77 -16.19
N LYS A 98 -8.09 -13.24 -16.20
CA LYS A 98 -7.15 -13.15 -15.07
C LYS A 98 -5.92 -12.38 -15.52
N ALA A 99 -5.32 -11.64 -14.60
CA ALA A 99 -4.09 -10.93 -14.84
C ALA A 99 -3.09 -11.27 -13.74
N THR A 100 -1.83 -11.53 -14.13
CA THR A 100 -0.77 -11.92 -13.21
C THR A 100 0.50 -11.16 -13.56
N VAL A 101 1.09 -10.49 -12.57
CA VAL A 101 2.39 -9.84 -12.71
C VAL A 101 3.50 -10.89 -12.61
N GLN A 102 4.57 -10.73 -13.38
CA GLN A 102 5.76 -11.58 -13.31
C GLN A 102 6.25 -11.77 -11.86
N PRO A 103 7.07 -12.81 -11.58
CA PRO A 103 7.61 -12.98 -10.24
C PRO A 103 8.45 -11.78 -9.79
N LEU A 104 7.97 -11.12 -8.73
CA LEU A 104 8.61 -10.02 -8.02
C LEU A 104 8.78 -10.40 -6.54
N ILE A 105 9.63 -9.69 -5.82
CA ILE A 105 9.73 -9.83 -4.38
C ILE A 105 8.39 -9.40 -3.78
N SER A 106 7.77 -10.30 -3.04
CA SER A 106 6.42 -10.15 -2.50
C SER A 106 6.38 -9.96 -0.99
N LYS A 107 7.54 -10.04 -0.33
CA LYS A 107 7.69 -9.82 1.12
C LYS A 107 8.80 -8.83 1.41
N ALA A 108 8.59 -7.99 2.41
CA ALA A 108 9.58 -7.03 2.87
C ALA A 108 9.43 -6.77 4.35
N THR A 109 10.49 -6.28 4.99
CA THR A 109 10.45 -5.68 6.31
C THR A 109 10.56 -4.16 6.16
N ILE A 110 9.72 -3.43 6.85
CA ILE A 110 9.61 -1.97 6.72
C ILE A 110 9.87 -1.31 8.07
N ASP A 111 10.79 -0.36 8.08
CA ASP A 111 11.02 0.53 9.21
C ASP A 111 10.11 1.76 9.08
N LEU A 112 9.00 1.74 9.84
CA LEU A 112 7.99 2.80 9.79
C LEU A 112 8.48 4.12 10.42
N SER A 113 9.63 4.14 11.10
CA SER A 113 10.20 5.35 11.69
C SER A 113 10.92 6.24 10.68
N LYS A 114 11.18 5.72 9.47
CA LYS A 114 11.94 6.40 8.43
C LYS A 114 11.05 6.91 7.30
N GLU A 115 11.39 8.06 6.78
CA GLU A 115 10.72 8.63 5.61
C GLU A 115 11.18 7.99 4.29
N SER A 116 12.45 7.64 4.17
CA SER A 116 13.05 6.99 2.99
C SER A 116 13.97 5.85 3.42
N ASP A 117 14.41 5.04 2.45
CA ASP A 117 15.31 3.90 2.68
C ASP A 117 14.84 2.99 3.82
N ASN A 118 13.54 2.79 3.87
CA ASN A 118 12.83 2.12 4.95
C ASN A 118 12.38 0.71 4.61
N ILE A 119 12.68 0.21 3.40
CA ILE A 119 12.22 -1.10 2.90
C ILE A 119 13.42 -2.04 2.75
N GLU A 120 13.41 -3.12 3.51
CA GLU A 120 14.31 -4.26 3.34
C GLU A 120 13.59 -5.38 2.61
N LEU A 121 14.03 -5.64 1.37
CA LEU A 121 13.40 -6.64 0.52
C LEU A 121 13.74 -8.06 0.99
N GLY A 122 12.75 -8.93 0.99
CA GLY A 122 12.95 -10.36 1.16
C GLY A 122 13.65 -11.00 -0.06
N ASN A 123 13.81 -12.32 -0.04
CA ASN A 123 14.52 -13.05 -1.09
C ASN A 123 13.60 -13.83 -2.03
N GLU A 124 12.35 -14.01 -1.65
CA GLU A 124 11.39 -14.84 -2.40
C GLU A 124 10.65 -14.01 -3.45
N LYS A 125 10.77 -14.41 -4.73
CA LYS A 125 10.00 -13.83 -5.82
C LYS A 125 8.79 -14.71 -6.12
N LYS A 126 7.61 -14.10 -6.17
CA LYS A 126 6.34 -14.74 -6.53
C LYS A 126 5.61 -13.95 -7.60
N ALA A 127 4.93 -14.66 -8.48
CA ALA A 127 3.96 -14.05 -9.38
C ALA A 127 2.77 -13.50 -8.55
N VAL A 128 2.35 -12.28 -8.85
CA VAL A 128 1.28 -11.60 -8.12
C VAL A 128 0.01 -11.63 -8.95
N SER A 129 -1.00 -12.37 -8.48
CA SER A 129 -2.32 -12.38 -9.11
C SER A 129 -3.03 -11.06 -8.82
N MET A 130 -3.40 -10.34 -9.87
CA MET A 130 -4.09 -9.05 -9.75
C MET A 130 -5.56 -9.25 -9.37
N CYS A 131 -6.13 -8.27 -8.66
CA CYS A 131 -7.55 -8.22 -8.39
C CYS A 131 -8.30 -7.69 -9.62
N VAL A 132 -9.14 -8.52 -10.23
CA VAL A 132 -9.96 -8.11 -11.39
C VAL A 132 -11.34 -7.73 -10.89
N ASN A 133 -11.87 -6.57 -11.32
CA ASN A 133 -13.21 -6.14 -10.96
C ASN A 133 -14.29 -7.02 -11.62
N LYS A 134 -15.53 -6.96 -11.11
CA LYS A 134 -16.64 -7.81 -11.57
C LYS A 134 -16.97 -7.61 -13.06
N GLU A 135 -16.79 -6.39 -13.55
CA GLU A 135 -17.06 -6.00 -14.94
C GLU A 135 -15.94 -6.40 -15.90
N CYS A 136 -14.83 -6.92 -15.38
CA CYS A 136 -13.62 -7.29 -16.13
C CYS A 136 -13.05 -6.12 -16.97
N THR A 137 -13.23 -4.89 -16.48
CA THR A 137 -12.74 -3.65 -17.11
C THR A 137 -11.48 -3.11 -16.45
N GLN A 138 -11.13 -3.63 -15.28
CA GLN A 138 -9.96 -3.23 -14.52
C GLN A 138 -9.36 -4.40 -13.76
N ALA A 139 -8.03 -4.45 -13.74
CA ALA A 139 -7.27 -5.28 -12.81
C ALA A 139 -6.24 -4.41 -12.10
N ASP A 140 -6.05 -4.62 -10.81
CA ASP A 140 -5.08 -3.86 -10.03
C ASP A 140 -4.31 -4.73 -9.03
N ALA A 141 -3.11 -4.27 -8.67
CA ALA A 141 -2.25 -4.87 -7.67
C ALA A 141 -1.47 -3.81 -6.91
N VAL A 142 -1.24 -4.11 -5.64
CA VAL A 142 -0.31 -3.39 -4.77
C VAL A 142 1.03 -4.13 -4.79
N LEU A 143 2.12 -3.42 -5.08
CA LEU A 143 3.44 -4.00 -5.30
C LEU A 143 4.48 -3.36 -4.38
N ILE A 144 5.44 -4.14 -3.91
CA ILE A 144 6.58 -3.63 -3.14
C ILE A 144 7.52 -2.89 -4.09
N PRO A 145 7.95 -1.66 -3.74
CA PRO A 145 8.96 -0.92 -4.50
C PRO A 145 10.26 -1.72 -4.62
N GLN A 146 10.72 -1.93 -5.84
CA GLN A 146 11.91 -2.73 -6.12
C GLN A 146 12.41 -2.50 -7.54
N SER A 147 13.71 -2.77 -7.74
CA SER A 147 14.30 -2.83 -9.07
C SER A 147 14.14 -4.24 -9.67
N PHE A 148 14.03 -4.30 -11.00
CA PHE A 148 13.98 -5.55 -11.77
C PHE A 148 14.64 -5.35 -13.13
N GLU A 149 15.01 -6.45 -13.78
CA GLU A 149 15.64 -6.40 -15.12
C GLU A 149 14.59 -6.25 -16.22
N GLY A 150 14.89 -5.40 -17.19
CA GLY A 150 14.10 -5.22 -18.39
C GLY A 150 12.78 -4.49 -18.13
N LYS A 151 11.72 -4.96 -18.76
CA LYS A 151 10.36 -4.42 -18.66
C LYS A 151 9.47 -5.31 -17.81
N LEU A 152 8.54 -4.70 -17.09
CA LEU A 152 7.55 -5.42 -16.32
C LEU A 152 6.65 -6.23 -17.26
N LYS A 153 6.50 -7.52 -16.97
CA LYS A 153 5.67 -8.44 -17.74
C LYS A 153 4.41 -8.80 -17.00
N ILE A 154 3.33 -8.91 -17.76
CA ILE A 154 2.01 -9.27 -17.26
C ILE A 154 1.48 -10.42 -18.12
N THR A 155 1.00 -11.47 -17.51
CA THR A 155 0.29 -12.54 -18.16
C THR A 155 -1.21 -12.32 -18.03
N LEU A 156 -1.91 -12.19 -19.15
CA LEU A 156 -3.38 -12.24 -19.21
C LEU A 156 -3.81 -13.65 -19.59
N SER A 157 -4.74 -14.21 -18.81
CA SER A 157 -5.36 -15.51 -19.10
C SER A 157 -6.83 -15.30 -19.46
N ILE A 158 -7.21 -15.68 -20.68
CA ILE A 158 -8.56 -15.55 -21.21
C ILE A 158 -8.94 -16.86 -21.86
N ASN A 159 -10.09 -17.44 -21.45
CA ASN A 159 -10.59 -18.70 -22.00
C ASN A 159 -9.55 -19.85 -21.95
N GLY A 160 -8.72 -19.87 -20.89
CA GLY A 160 -7.67 -20.88 -20.70
C GLY A 160 -6.43 -20.70 -21.60
N LYS A 161 -6.31 -19.59 -22.30
CA LYS A 161 -5.12 -19.20 -23.07
C LYS A 161 -4.39 -18.07 -22.37
N ASP A 162 -3.07 -18.22 -22.25
CA ASP A 162 -2.20 -17.23 -21.64
C ASP A 162 -1.52 -16.37 -22.70
N LYS A 163 -1.51 -15.06 -22.48
CA LYS A 163 -0.79 -14.08 -23.29
C LYS A 163 0.11 -13.25 -22.40
N GLU A 164 1.42 -13.37 -22.59
CA GLU A 164 2.39 -12.48 -21.95
C GLU A 164 2.48 -11.16 -22.70
N ILE A 165 2.51 -10.07 -21.93
CA ILE A 165 2.63 -8.70 -22.41
C ILE A 165 3.84 -8.07 -21.72
N GLU A 166 4.77 -7.52 -22.51
CA GLU A 166 5.77 -6.59 -22.01
C GLU A 166 5.15 -5.20 -21.89
N THR A 167 5.20 -4.64 -20.69
CA THR A 167 4.75 -3.26 -20.47
C THR A 167 5.88 -2.26 -20.78
N ASN A 168 5.54 -0.96 -20.73
CA ASN A 168 6.57 0.08 -20.82
C ASN A 168 7.08 0.53 -19.43
N VAL A 169 6.70 -0.16 -18.35
CA VAL A 169 7.30 0.03 -17.03
C VAL A 169 8.62 -0.72 -17.01
N ALA A 170 9.73 -0.03 -16.84
CA ALA A 170 11.07 -0.62 -16.93
C ALA A 170 11.95 -0.24 -15.74
N GLY A 171 12.78 -1.17 -15.32
CA GLY A 171 13.87 -0.97 -14.37
C GLY A 171 13.45 -0.95 -12.91
N ASN A 172 12.40 -0.22 -12.52
CA ASN A 172 11.98 -0.12 -11.12
C ASN A 172 10.48 0.16 -10.95
N ILE A 173 10.00 -0.17 -9.76
CA ILE A 173 8.69 0.21 -9.21
C ILE A 173 8.97 1.11 -8.00
N GLU A 174 8.38 2.30 -7.98
CA GLU A 174 8.66 3.33 -6.98
C GLU A 174 7.53 3.44 -5.95
N ALA A 175 7.90 3.72 -4.70
CA ALA A 175 6.94 3.97 -3.61
C ALA A 175 6.04 5.18 -3.92
N GLY A 176 4.76 5.07 -3.57
CA GLY A 176 3.80 6.14 -3.74
C GLY A 176 3.48 6.49 -5.20
N VAL A 177 3.82 5.60 -6.14
CA VAL A 177 3.51 5.78 -7.57
C VAL A 177 2.40 4.83 -8.01
N ARG A 178 1.43 5.40 -8.74
CA ARG A 178 0.40 4.64 -9.46
C ARG A 178 0.78 4.54 -10.92
N TYR A 179 0.96 3.32 -11.39
CA TYR A 179 1.20 2.95 -12.79
C TYR A 179 -0.12 2.56 -13.42
N THR A 180 -0.56 3.26 -14.45
CA THR A 180 -1.80 2.94 -15.16
C THR A 180 -1.49 2.56 -16.60
N LEU A 181 -1.92 1.38 -17.00
CA LEU A 181 -1.78 0.85 -18.35
C LEU A 181 -3.16 0.63 -18.96
N ASN A 182 -3.36 1.07 -20.21
CA ASN A 182 -4.57 0.77 -20.95
C ASN A 182 -4.26 -0.37 -21.93
N LEU A 183 -5.07 -1.42 -21.87
CA LEU A 183 -4.93 -2.60 -22.70
C LEU A 183 -6.18 -2.80 -23.56
N LYS A 184 -6.00 -2.83 -24.88
CA LYS A 184 -7.05 -3.22 -25.82
C LYS A 184 -6.84 -4.68 -26.20
N ILE A 185 -7.84 -5.49 -25.97
CA ILE A 185 -7.78 -6.93 -26.09
C ILE A 185 -8.74 -7.37 -27.20
N SER A 186 -8.21 -8.04 -28.21
CA SER A 186 -8.99 -8.76 -29.22
C SER A 186 -8.89 -10.26 -28.99
N ASN A 187 -10.00 -10.94 -29.00
CA ASN A 187 -10.08 -12.40 -28.77
C ASN A 187 -10.79 -13.12 -29.92
N THR A 188 -10.63 -12.62 -31.14
CA THR A 188 -11.28 -13.16 -32.34
C THR A 188 -10.50 -14.35 -32.88
N GLY A 189 -11.20 -15.43 -33.26
CA GLY A 189 -10.59 -16.60 -33.90
C GLY A 189 -9.67 -17.44 -33.00
N GLY A 190 -9.75 -17.23 -31.69
CA GLY A 190 -8.94 -17.97 -30.73
C GLY A 190 -7.50 -17.47 -30.57
N ASP A 191 -7.15 -16.35 -31.20
CA ASP A 191 -5.89 -15.65 -31.00
C ASP A 191 -6.14 -14.37 -30.18
N THR A 192 -5.37 -14.18 -29.10
CA THR A 192 -5.48 -13.02 -28.22
C THR A 192 -4.40 -12.02 -28.59
N THR A 193 -4.79 -10.86 -29.08
CA THR A 193 -3.89 -9.73 -29.29
C THR A 193 -4.12 -8.68 -28.21
N VAL A 194 -3.06 -8.04 -27.76
CA VAL A 194 -3.10 -6.97 -26.76
C VAL A 194 -2.25 -5.82 -27.24
N ASP A 195 -2.87 -4.65 -27.28
CA ASP A 195 -2.20 -3.40 -27.64
C ASP A 195 -2.02 -2.55 -26.38
N PRO A 196 -0.81 -2.46 -25.81
CA PRO A 196 -0.54 -1.63 -24.65
C PRO A 196 -0.32 -0.18 -25.07
N GLU A 197 -1.16 0.72 -24.52
CA GLU A 197 -0.87 2.16 -24.61
C GLU A 197 0.30 2.54 -23.69
N ALA A 198 0.89 3.73 -23.92
CA ALA A 198 1.95 4.24 -23.05
C ALA A 198 1.44 4.36 -21.59
N PRO A 199 2.20 3.88 -20.61
CA PRO A 199 1.77 3.92 -19.21
C PRO A 199 1.68 5.36 -18.71
N LYS A 200 0.70 5.61 -17.85
CA LYS A 200 0.58 6.87 -17.12
C LYS A 200 1.13 6.66 -15.71
N TYR A 201 2.00 7.56 -15.30
CA TYR A 201 2.58 7.60 -13.96
C TYR A 201 1.99 8.79 -13.21
N ALA A 202 1.50 8.56 -12.00
CA ALA A 202 1.01 9.61 -11.13
C ALA A 202 1.41 9.31 -9.69
N LYS A 203 1.54 10.36 -8.88
CA LYS A 203 1.60 10.15 -7.42
C LYS A 203 0.32 9.45 -6.98
N TRP A 204 0.47 8.46 -6.13
CA TRP A 204 -0.66 7.76 -5.57
C TRP A 204 -1.23 8.54 -4.38
N PHE A 205 -2.37 9.18 -4.60
CA PHE A 205 -3.05 9.99 -3.58
C PHE A 205 -4.37 9.35 -3.09
N GLU A 206 -4.75 8.21 -3.65
CA GLU A 206 -5.96 7.52 -3.21
C GLU A 206 -5.73 7.02 -1.78
N THR A 207 -6.35 7.67 -0.82
CA THR A 207 -6.43 7.11 0.53
C THR A 207 -7.48 6.00 0.53
N PRO A 208 -7.23 4.87 1.18
CA PRO A 208 -8.30 3.90 1.43
C PRO A 208 -9.44 4.60 2.14
N VAL A 209 -10.68 4.29 1.75
CA VAL A 209 -11.85 4.82 2.46
C VAL A 209 -11.88 4.19 3.84
N ILE A 210 -11.35 4.90 4.82
CA ILE A 210 -11.38 4.48 6.22
C ILE A 210 -12.79 4.73 6.72
N THR A 211 -13.52 3.67 6.98
CA THR A 211 -14.88 3.77 7.52
C THR A 211 -14.83 4.16 9.01
N LYS A 212 -15.91 4.77 9.50
CA LYS A 212 -16.05 5.08 10.93
C LYS A 212 -15.84 3.82 11.80
N ALA A 213 -16.35 2.67 11.37
CA ALA A 213 -16.16 1.40 12.07
C ALA A 213 -14.68 0.99 12.16
N GLN A 214 -13.89 1.18 11.10
CA GLN A 214 -12.45 0.91 11.10
C GLN A 214 -11.70 1.86 12.03
N MET A 215 -12.08 3.13 12.10
CA MET A 215 -11.52 4.08 13.07
C MET A 215 -11.88 3.73 14.52
N GLU A 216 -13.10 3.25 14.76
CA GLU A 216 -13.57 2.80 16.07
C GLU A 216 -12.92 1.49 16.52
N ASN A 217 -12.48 0.63 15.58
CA ASN A 217 -11.84 -0.66 15.83
C ASN A 217 -10.30 -0.59 15.90
N HIS A 218 -9.69 0.59 15.93
CA HIS A 218 -8.24 0.80 16.01
C HIS A 218 -7.41 0.45 14.78
N ASP A 219 -7.95 0.61 13.61
CA ASP A 219 -7.22 0.40 12.36
C ASP A 219 -6.10 1.45 12.13
N LEU A 220 -5.98 2.43 13.04
CA LEU A 220 -4.92 3.43 13.08
C LEU A 220 -4.21 3.38 14.42
N MET A 221 -2.90 3.21 14.40
CA MET A 221 -2.06 3.24 15.59
C MET A 221 -1.12 4.45 15.58
N TYR A 222 -1.11 5.19 16.69
CA TYR A 222 -0.08 6.20 16.94
C TYR A 222 1.02 5.57 17.77
N VAL A 223 2.22 5.64 17.28
CA VAL A 223 3.41 5.28 18.05
C VAL A 223 4.15 6.56 18.38
N THR A 224 4.24 6.90 19.66
CA THR A 224 5.14 7.95 20.12
C THR A 224 6.52 7.34 20.28
N HIS A 225 7.51 7.89 19.60
CA HIS A 225 8.89 7.48 19.75
C HIS A 225 9.66 8.57 20.50
N ASN A 226 10.03 8.28 21.74
CA ASN A 226 11.07 9.03 22.41
C ASN A 226 12.35 8.17 22.34
N THR A 227 13.48 8.77 22.05
CA THR A 227 14.76 8.11 21.79
C THR A 227 15.25 7.17 22.89
N LYS A 228 14.54 7.05 24.00
CA LYS A 228 14.90 6.18 25.13
C LYS A 228 13.78 5.46 25.89
N GLN A 229 12.50 5.66 25.58
CA GLN A 229 11.42 4.98 26.33
C GLN A 229 10.25 4.57 25.43
N LYS A 230 9.92 3.27 25.44
CA LYS A 230 8.65 2.77 24.91
C LYS A 230 7.56 3.09 25.93
N TYR A 231 6.69 4.03 25.62
CA TYR A 231 5.48 4.22 26.42
C TYR A 231 4.41 3.22 25.95
N LYS A 232 4.21 2.13 26.69
CA LYS A 232 2.92 1.48 26.75
C LYS A 232 2.02 2.41 27.56
N GLY A 233 0.99 2.99 26.96
CA GLY A 233 0.02 3.79 27.66
C GLY A 233 -0.66 2.97 28.75
N THR A 234 -0.18 3.11 29.99
CA THR A 234 -0.95 2.74 31.17
C THR A 234 -1.72 3.97 31.59
N ALA A 235 -3.06 3.85 31.59
CA ALA A 235 -3.91 4.88 32.17
C ALA A 235 -3.41 5.19 33.59
N ARG A 236 -3.15 6.47 33.88
CA ARG A 236 -3.01 6.92 35.27
C ARG A 236 -4.39 6.79 35.92
N PRO A 237 -4.49 6.21 37.12
CA PRO A 237 -5.73 6.35 37.87
C PRO A 237 -5.92 7.83 38.24
N ASP A 238 -7.15 8.26 38.10
CA ASP A 238 -7.61 9.63 38.35
C ASP A 238 -7.04 10.17 39.68
N MET A 239 -6.46 11.36 39.61
CA MET A 239 -6.38 12.24 40.77
C MET A 239 -7.52 13.25 40.71
#